data_cd6c5c3e32fd89b8e080faa5898cdff4
#
_entry.id   cd6c5c3e32fd89b8e080faa5898cdff4
#
_cell.length_a   1.000
_cell.length_b   1.000
_cell.length_c   1.000
_cell.angle_alpha   90.00
_cell.angle_beta   90.00
_cell.angle_gamma   90.00
#
_symmetry.space_group_name_H-M   'P 1'
#
loop_
_entity.id
_entity.type
_entity.pdbx_description
1 polymer ?
#
loop_
_entity_poly.entity_id
_entity_poly.type
_entity_poly.pdbx_seq_one_letter_code
_entity_poly.pdbx_strand_id
1 'polypeptide(L)'
;MRGQRTVALWSVFGVVAAVSSVLVLRRPTWDRLSDLHIYYGAISHLHDGQPLYEFVAENGGPFTYPPFAALVLWPIGLLPEVVVQAGWLVATCAAVAAIAVATGRALAHRNPPTGRALASRNPLTGASTAEQRRQLLVPAAACVLMISAPVQSNLRFGQVSIFIVLLALVDGMGLTPARCRGVLVGVAAAIKLTPLLFVVYFLAARRYRDAGRAAAAFVGCAALGAAVLPADSWTFWTGTVVNTSRIGNLASLGNQSLHGMLLRIGVTPDDLPPLWAALVAVICGVALLRARQLDRARQPAHAAVLVGCATVAASPVSWTHHQIWPVLAAMLLIGAAGVVQRVAGAALLGAMVFSLGALLNQLSVTTGMQFLFENARTVGTLTVCLAGFGGIAVATVGVHRPAPGRRTALRVATTAMVTLAFFAVQPLPAGADPTFKAYTLADAGNPRYFFVCRSQAECAEFGAGAAISFGVTAEKTKVRVNGVVDGRVTRLEYQSAPGGAARRIPLLPLYPGQRVFSFRSANLSHGRLVAYGPDGAPLATYTDELDINRSEATQ
;
A
#
# COMPACT_ATOMS: atom_id res chain seq x y z
N MET A 1 -32.09 -21.48 13.64
CA MET A 1 -31.56 -20.13 13.83
C MET A 1 -30.07 -19.95 13.49
N ARG A 2 -29.11 -20.81 13.92
CA ARG A 2 -27.67 -20.63 13.64
C ARG A 2 -27.30 -20.88 12.18
N GLY A 3 -27.82 -21.94 11.54
CA GLY A 3 -27.63 -22.19 10.12
C GLY A 3 -28.10 -21.04 9.24
N GLN A 4 -29.23 -20.43 9.61
CA GLN A 4 -29.74 -19.22 8.92
C GLN A 4 -28.78 -18.04 9.00
N ARG A 5 -28.09 -17.82 10.14
CA ARG A 5 -27.08 -16.75 10.27
C ARG A 5 -25.85 -17.01 9.40
N THR A 6 -25.41 -18.26 9.29
CA THR A 6 -24.30 -18.63 8.42
C THR A 6 -24.65 -18.38 6.95
N VAL A 7 -25.84 -18.84 6.54
CA VAL A 7 -26.35 -18.58 5.17
C VAL A 7 -26.47 -17.07 4.92
N ALA A 8 -27.06 -16.32 5.86
CA ALA A 8 -27.21 -14.88 5.73
C ALA A 8 -25.86 -14.16 5.55
N LEU A 9 -24.83 -14.52 6.32
CA LEU A 9 -23.49 -13.91 6.17
C LEU A 9 -22.85 -14.26 4.83
N TRP A 10 -22.96 -15.50 4.34
CA TRP A 10 -22.49 -15.85 3.00
C TRP A 10 -23.28 -15.14 1.89
N SER A 11 -24.57 -14.95 2.08
CA SER A 11 -25.40 -14.17 1.15
C SER A 11 -24.96 -12.71 1.13
N VAL A 12 -24.68 -12.10 2.29
CA VAL A 12 -24.11 -10.73 2.37
C VAL A 12 -22.78 -10.66 1.64
N PHE A 13 -21.86 -11.61 1.88
CA PHE A 13 -20.60 -11.69 1.13
C PHE A 13 -20.83 -11.75 -0.38
N GLY A 14 -21.71 -12.64 -0.84
CA GLY A 14 -22.03 -12.82 -2.26
C GLY A 14 -22.62 -11.56 -2.89
N VAL A 15 -23.54 -10.89 -2.19
CA VAL A 15 -24.14 -9.63 -2.66
C VAL A 15 -23.08 -8.52 -2.75
N VAL A 16 -22.28 -8.34 -1.71
CA VAL A 16 -21.22 -7.31 -1.73
C VAL A 16 -20.19 -7.61 -2.82
N ALA A 17 -19.79 -8.88 -2.99
CA ALA A 17 -18.88 -9.28 -4.05
C ALA A 17 -19.45 -8.99 -5.45
N ALA A 18 -20.71 -9.35 -5.68
CA ALA A 18 -21.39 -9.11 -6.95
C ALA A 18 -21.54 -7.60 -7.24
N VAL A 19 -22.01 -6.83 -6.25
CA VAL A 19 -22.16 -5.36 -6.39
C VAL A 19 -20.80 -4.71 -6.66
N SER A 20 -19.76 -5.06 -5.89
CA SER A 20 -18.41 -4.52 -6.10
C SER A 20 -17.88 -4.86 -7.50
N SER A 21 -18.06 -6.10 -7.97
CA SER A 21 -17.63 -6.52 -9.30
C SER A 21 -18.38 -5.77 -10.42
N VAL A 22 -19.70 -5.60 -10.29
CA VAL A 22 -20.50 -4.82 -11.24
C VAL A 22 -20.06 -3.35 -11.26
N LEU A 23 -19.80 -2.74 -10.11
CA LEU A 23 -19.30 -1.37 -10.01
C LEU A 23 -17.93 -1.21 -10.67
N VAL A 24 -17.05 -2.20 -10.55
CA VAL A 24 -15.75 -2.21 -11.24
C VAL A 24 -15.95 -2.30 -12.75
N LEU A 25 -16.80 -3.20 -13.22
CA LEU A 25 -17.05 -3.38 -14.66
C LEU A 25 -17.74 -2.17 -15.33
N ARG A 26 -18.45 -1.35 -14.54
CA ARG A 26 -19.08 -0.11 -15.01
C ARG A 26 -18.12 1.09 -15.08
N ARG A 27 -16.87 0.93 -14.60
CA ARG A 27 -15.87 2.01 -14.71
C ARG A 27 -15.48 2.25 -16.17
N PRO A 28 -15.02 3.47 -16.49
CA PRO A 28 -14.41 3.75 -17.80
C PRO A 28 -13.27 2.76 -18.08
N THR A 29 -13.04 2.42 -19.33
CA THR A 29 -12.05 1.41 -19.75
C THR A 29 -10.64 1.69 -19.21
N TRP A 30 -10.24 2.94 -19.18
CA TRP A 30 -8.94 3.39 -18.68
C TRP A 30 -8.73 3.23 -17.16
N ASP A 31 -9.81 3.15 -16.34
CA ASP A 31 -9.76 2.96 -14.86
C ASP A 31 -10.20 1.54 -14.44
N ARG A 32 -10.84 0.80 -15.36
CA ARG A 32 -11.38 -0.54 -15.07
C ARG A 32 -10.28 -1.57 -15.10
N LEU A 33 -10.02 -2.20 -13.92
CA LEU A 33 -9.03 -3.27 -13.79
C LEU A 33 -7.66 -2.85 -14.39
N SER A 34 -7.24 -1.60 -14.14
CA SER A 34 -6.11 -0.97 -14.83
C SER A 34 -4.80 -1.75 -14.72
N ASP A 35 -4.54 -2.43 -13.61
CA ASP A 35 -3.33 -3.26 -13.48
C ASP A 35 -3.47 -4.59 -14.22
N LEU A 36 -4.68 -5.18 -14.23
CA LEU A 36 -4.96 -6.35 -15.08
C LEU A 36 -4.82 -5.99 -16.57
N HIS A 37 -5.25 -4.79 -16.96
CA HIS A 37 -5.06 -4.29 -18.32
C HIS A 37 -3.58 -4.16 -18.69
N ILE A 38 -2.73 -3.69 -17.74
CA ILE A 38 -1.26 -3.69 -17.92
C ILE A 38 -0.74 -5.13 -18.09
N TYR A 39 -1.19 -6.08 -17.27
CA TYR A 39 -0.75 -7.47 -17.40
C TYR A 39 -1.17 -8.06 -18.75
N TYR A 40 -2.44 -7.86 -19.14
CA TYR A 40 -2.98 -8.35 -20.40
C TYR A 40 -2.21 -7.77 -21.60
N GLY A 41 -2.03 -6.45 -21.63
CA GLY A 41 -1.30 -5.77 -22.71
C GLY A 41 0.17 -6.20 -22.80
N ALA A 42 0.86 -6.32 -21.64
CA ALA A 42 2.25 -6.77 -21.60
C ALA A 42 2.41 -8.22 -22.10
N ILE A 43 1.45 -9.10 -21.78
CA ILE A 43 1.47 -10.49 -22.29
C ILE A 43 1.13 -10.54 -23.76
N SER A 44 0.18 -9.74 -24.25
CA SER A 44 -0.11 -9.64 -25.69
C SER A 44 1.11 -9.13 -26.47
N HIS A 45 1.77 -8.08 -25.96
CA HIS A 45 3.01 -7.54 -26.51
C HIS A 45 4.13 -8.60 -26.59
N LEU A 46 4.24 -9.44 -25.55
CA LEU A 46 5.18 -10.55 -25.51
C LEU A 46 4.81 -11.67 -26.52
N HIS A 47 3.51 -11.94 -26.74
CA HIS A 47 3.05 -12.89 -27.77
C HIS A 47 3.40 -12.41 -29.18
N ASP A 48 3.44 -11.09 -29.39
CA ASP A 48 3.86 -10.47 -30.65
C ASP A 48 5.40 -10.44 -30.82
N GLY A 49 6.15 -11.10 -29.92
CA GLY A 49 7.60 -11.21 -29.96
C GLY A 49 8.34 -9.95 -29.50
N GLN A 50 7.66 -9.03 -28.83
CA GLN A 50 8.25 -7.79 -28.35
C GLN A 50 8.75 -7.93 -26.90
N PRO A 51 9.78 -7.15 -26.47
CA PRO A 51 10.32 -7.23 -25.12
C PRO A 51 9.31 -6.84 -24.04
N LEU A 52 9.20 -7.67 -22.97
CA LEU A 52 8.21 -7.52 -21.89
C LEU A 52 8.27 -6.16 -21.18
N TYR A 53 9.47 -5.64 -20.92
CA TYR A 53 9.67 -4.41 -20.13
C TYR A 53 9.68 -3.14 -20.96
N GLU A 54 9.53 -3.22 -22.27
CA GLU A 54 9.30 -2.08 -23.15
C GLU A 54 7.81 -1.73 -23.24
N PHE A 55 6.93 -2.64 -22.86
CA PHE A 55 5.50 -2.37 -22.82
C PHE A 55 5.14 -1.28 -21.81
N VAL A 56 4.37 -0.31 -22.27
CA VAL A 56 3.72 0.73 -21.46
C VAL A 56 2.26 0.82 -21.89
N ALA A 57 1.34 0.67 -20.95
CA ALA A 57 -0.09 0.78 -21.22
C ALA A 57 -0.50 2.23 -21.49
N GLU A 58 -1.69 2.46 -22.07
CA GLU A 58 -2.24 3.79 -22.36
C GLU A 58 -2.28 4.71 -21.12
N ASN A 59 -2.46 4.14 -19.93
CA ASN A 59 -2.43 4.88 -18.65
C ASN A 59 -1.01 5.13 -18.11
N GLY A 60 0.05 4.90 -18.90
CA GLY A 60 1.45 5.07 -18.52
C GLY A 60 2.01 3.96 -17.64
N GLY A 61 1.24 2.91 -17.31
CA GLY A 61 1.67 1.82 -16.43
C GLY A 61 2.55 0.78 -17.15
N PRO A 62 3.81 0.55 -16.73
CA PRO A 62 4.67 -0.51 -17.27
C PRO A 62 4.46 -1.83 -16.52
N PHE A 63 4.88 -2.93 -17.14
CA PHE A 63 5.01 -4.20 -16.44
C PHE A 63 6.21 -4.16 -15.49
N THR A 64 6.00 -4.53 -14.21
CA THR A 64 7.00 -4.35 -13.13
C THR A 64 7.33 -5.63 -12.35
N TYR A 65 6.74 -6.76 -12.73
CA TYR A 65 6.92 -8.04 -12.05
C TYR A 65 8.11 -8.84 -12.63
N PRO A 66 8.67 -9.84 -11.85
CA PRO A 66 9.68 -10.76 -12.39
C PRO A 66 9.22 -11.49 -13.65
N PRO A 67 10.13 -11.94 -14.54
CA PRO A 67 9.76 -12.62 -15.78
C PRO A 67 8.92 -13.87 -15.59
N PHE A 68 9.11 -14.61 -14.50
CA PHE A 68 8.27 -15.76 -14.15
C PHE A 68 6.79 -15.39 -14.01
N ALA A 69 6.47 -14.16 -13.56
CA ALA A 69 5.09 -13.70 -13.50
C ALA A 69 4.43 -13.66 -14.88
N ALA A 70 5.20 -13.29 -15.93
CA ALA A 70 4.68 -13.32 -17.29
C ALA A 70 4.35 -14.75 -17.75
N LEU A 71 5.13 -15.76 -17.35
CA LEU A 71 4.83 -17.16 -17.67
C LEU A 71 3.54 -17.64 -16.97
N VAL A 72 3.32 -17.24 -15.70
CA VAL A 72 2.08 -17.54 -14.97
C VAL A 72 0.88 -16.85 -15.62
N LEU A 73 1.07 -15.63 -16.11
CA LEU A 73 0.03 -14.83 -16.74
C LEU A 73 -0.13 -15.15 -18.24
N TRP A 74 0.78 -15.93 -18.84
CA TRP A 74 0.75 -16.27 -20.27
C TRP A 74 -0.62 -16.63 -20.82
N PRO A 75 -1.44 -17.46 -20.14
CA PRO A 75 -2.74 -17.88 -20.66
C PRO A 75 -3.76 -16.72 -20.81
N ILE A 76 -3.58 -15.59 -20.10
CA ILE A 76 -4.55 -14.50 -20.18
C ILE A 76 -4.53 -13.82 -21.57
N GLY A 77 -3.37 -13.75 -22.21
CA GLY A 77 -3.25 -13.18 -23.56
C GLY A 77 -3.86 -14.05 -24.68
N LEU A 78 -4.26 -15.29 -24.37
CA LEU A 78 -4.91 -16.20 -25.32
C LEU A 78 -6.45 -16.07 -25.32
N LEU A 79 -7.00 -15.28 -24.42
CA LEU A 79 -8.44 -15.13 -24.21
C LEU A 79 -8.86 -13.69 -24.48
N PRO A 80 -10.11 -13.44 -24.90
CA PRO A 80 -10.64 -12.07 -24.98
C PRO A 80 -10.57 -11.38 -23.60
N GLU A 81 -10.15 -10.12 -23.57
CA GLU A 81 -9.91 -9.38 -22.32
C GLU A 81 -11.15 -9.35 -21.40
N VAL A 82 -12.35 -9.25 -21.96
CA VAL A 82 -13.62 -9.29 -21.18
C VAL A 82 -13.78 -10.60 -20.41
N VAL A 83 -13.39 -11.72 -21.00
CA VAL A 83 -13.41 -13.04 -20.33
C VAL A 83 -12.39 -13.09 -19.21
N VAL A 84 -11.19 -12.56 -19.46
CA VAL A 84 -10.13 -12.43 -18.46
C VAL A 84 -10.58 -11.56 -17.28
N GLN A 85 -11.18 -10.40 -17.56
CA GLN A 85 -11.71 -9.48 -16.55
C GLN A 85 -12.75 -10.17 -15.65
N ALA A 86 -13.72 -10.85 -16.23
CA ALA A 86 -14.76 -11.57 -15.50
C ALA A 86 -14.16 -12.71 -14.65
N GLY A 87 -13.30 -13.54 -15.25
CA GLY A 87 -12.60 -14.63 -14.56
C GLY A 87 -11.72 -14.14 -13.40
N TRP A 88 -11.05 -13.01 -13.58
CA TRP A 88 -10.20 -12.41 -12.54
C TRP A 88 -10.99 -11.92 -11.34
N LEU A 89 -12.14 -11.29 -11.55
CA LEU A 89 -13.03 -10.87 -10.47
C LEU A 89 -13.56 -12.07 -9.68
N VAL A 90 -13.99 -13.13 -10.37
CA VAL A 90 -14.43 -14.39 -9.73
C VAL A 90 -13.28 -15.01 -8.93
N ALA A 91 -12.08 -15.12 -9.52
CA ALA A 91 -10.90 -15.65 -8.85
C ALA A 91 -10.51 -14.82 -7.62
N THR A 92 -10.58 -13.49 -7.72
CA THR A 92 -10.34 -12.57 -6.58
C THR A 92 -11.33 -12.83 -5.44
N CYS A 93 -12.62 -12.93 -5.73
CA CYS A 93 -13.65 -13.23 -4.72
C CYS A 93 -13.44 -14.62 -4.09
N ALA A 94 -13.06 -15.62 -4.89
CA ALA A 94 -12.73 -16.96 -4.39
C ALA A 94 -11.49 -16.93 -3.48
N ALA A 95 -10.45 -16.15 -3.85
CA ALA A 95 -9.26 -15.98 -3.01
C ALA A 95 -9.60 -15.30 -1.67
N VAL A 96 -10.48 -14.29 -1.66
CA VAL A 96 -10.99 -13.68 -0.42
C VAL A 96 -11.68 -14.71 0.47
N ALA A 97 -12.56 -15.52 -0.10
CA ALA A 97 -13.24 -16.60 0.65
C ALA A 97 -12.24 -17.62 1.19
N ALA A 98 -11.23 -18.02 0.42
CA ALA A 98 -10.18 -18.94 0.84
C ALA A 98 -9.32 -18.37 1.99
N ILE A 99 -8.93 -17.09 1.93
CA ILE A 99 -8.23 -16.39 3.00
C ILE A 99 -9.12 -16.35 4.27
N ALA A 100 -10.41 -16.06 4.12
CA ALA A 100 -11.35 -16.07 5.24
C ALA A 100 -11.48 -17.44 5.89
N VAL A 101 -11.51 -18.53 5.10
CA VAL A 101 -11.52 -19.90 5.61
C VAL A 101 -10.24 -20.20 6.39
N ALA A 102 -9.07 -19.87 5.87
CA ALA A 102 -7.78 -20.07 6.54
C ALA A 102 -7.71 -19.30 7.87
N THR A 103 -8.06 -18.01 7.85
CA THR A 103 -8.02 -17.13 9.02
C THR A 103 -9.11 -17.47 10.05
N GLY A 104 -10.32 -17.76 9.58
CA GLY A 104 -11.46 -18.10 10.44
C GLY A 104 -11.23 -19.42 11.21
N ARG A 105 -10.54 -20.38 10.60
CA ARG A 105 -10.07 -21.59 11.31
C ARG A 105 -9.14 -21.22 12.47
N ALA A 106 -8.17 -20.34 12.24
CA ALA A 106 -7.24 -19.90 13.28
C ALA A 106 -7.95 -19.17 14.43
N LEU A 107 -8.96 -18.35 14.12
CA LEU A 107 -9.77 -17.65 15.12
C LEU A 107 -10.65 -18.61 15.93
N ALA A 108 -11.14 -19.70 15.33
CA ALA A 108 -12.01 -20.68 15.99
C ALA A 108 -11.24 -21.60 16.95
N HIS A 109 -9.98 -21.92 16.65
CA HIS A 109 -9.12 -22.81 17.45
C HIS A 109 -8.47 -22.14 18.67
N ARG A 110 -8.82 -20.92 19.00
CA ARG A 110 -8.34 -20.28 20.22
C ARG A 110 -8.81 -21.06 21.45
N ASN A 111 -7.83 -21.50 22.27
CA ASN A 111 -8.04 -22.27 23.47
C ASN A 111 -9.13 -21.68 24.36
N PRO A 112 -10.04 -22.49 24.90
CA PRO A 112 -10.84 -22.09 26.03
C PRO A 112 -9.91 -21.71 27.20
N PRO A 113 -10.31 -20.79 28.09
CA PRO A 113 -9.55 -20.49 29.29
C PRO A 113 -9.25 -21.79 30.02
N THR A 114 -7.98 -21.97 30.40
CA THR A 114 -7.47 -23.11 31.14
C THR A 114 -8.33 -23.37 32.38
N GLY A 115 -9.04 -24.46 32.37
CA GLY A 115 -9.88 -24.93 33.47
C GLY A 115 -11.14 -25.60 32.97
N ARG A 116 -11.11 -26.95 32.87
CA ARG A 116 -12.27 -27.82 32.66
C ARG A 116 -13.21 -27.47 31.48
N ALA A 117 -12.73 -27.54 30.28
CA ALA A 117 -13.58 -27.76 29.13
C ALA A 117 -13.37 -29.19 28.63
N LEU A 118 -13.97 -30.14 29.27
CA LEU A 118 -14.50 -31.34 28.59
C LEU A 118 -15.17 -30.84 27.32
N ALA A 119 -14.79 -31.40 26.18
CA ALA A 119 -15.37 -31.07 24.88
C ALA A 119 -16.91 -31.20 24.97
N SER A 120 -17.60 -30.10 25.33
CA SER A 120 -19.04 -30.10 25.39
C SER A 120 -19.55 -30.11 23.95
N ARG A 121 -19.83 -31.28 23.43
CA ARG A 121 -20.67 -31.41 22.23
C ARG A 121 -22.06 -30.90 22.60
N ASN A 122 -22.62 -30.02 21.78
CA ASN A 122 -24.00 -29.63 21.94
C ASN A 122 -24.85 -30.89 21.67
N PRO A 123 -25.62 -31.39 22.66
CA PRO A 123 -26.38 -32.63 22.50
C PRO A 123 -27.38 -32.58 21.36
N LEU A 124 -27.82 -31.40 20.93
CA LEU A 124 -28.81 -31.23 19.86
C LEU A 124 -28.21 -31.20 18.44
N THR A 125 -26.90 -30.92 18.27
CA THR A 125 -26.29 -30.77 16.93
C THR A 125 -25.07 -31.66 16.72
N GLY A 126 -24.56 -32.34 17.75
CA GLY A 126 -23.33 -33.14 17.68
C GLY A 126 -22.04 -32.36 17.37
N ALA A 127 -22.13 -31.05 17.12
CA ALA A 127 -21.00 -30.23 16.75
C ALA A 127 -20.24 -29.71 17.97
N SER A 128 -18.91 -29.65 17.88
CA SER A 128 -18.08 -29.04 18.92
C SER A 128 -18.27 -27.50 18.94
N THR A 129 -18.04 -26.89 20.10
CA THR A 129 -18.09 -25.41 20.24
C THR A 129 -17.13 -24.68 19.29
N ALA A 130 -16.02 -25.29 18.93
CA ALA A 130 -15.06 -24.77 17.95
C ALA A 130 -15.64 -24.77 16.53
N GLU A 131 -16.31 -25.84 16.13
CA GLU A 131 -16.97 -25.95 14.83
C GLU A 131 -18.13 -24.94 14.70
N GLN A 132 -18.93 -24.78 15.75
CA GLN A 132 -20.01 -23.78 15.80
C GLN A 132 -19.48 -22.34 15.68
N ARG A 133 -18.34 -22.04 16.32
CA ARG A 133 -17.66 -20.74 16.16
C ARG A 133 -17.15 -20.56 14.74
N ARG A 134 -16.53 -21.58 14.15
CA ARG A 134 -16.02 -21.55 12.78
C ARG A 134 -17.10 -21.25 11.76
N GLN A 135 -18.29 -21.84 11.89
CA GLN A 135 -19.43 -21.62 10.99
C GLN A 135 -19.88 -20.15 10.91
N LEU A 136 -19.67 -19.36 11.95
CA LEU A 136 -20.00 -17.93 11.96
C LEU A 136 -18.78 -17.05 11.66
N LEU A 137 -17.60 -17.39 12.18
CA LEU A 137 -16.40 -16.55 12.04
C LEU A 137 -15.84 -16.53 10.61
N VAL A 138 -15.96 -17.64 9.88
CA VAL A 138 -15.48 -17.70 8.50
C VAL A 138 -16.25 -16.75 7.58
N PRO A 139 -17.60 -16.81 7.48
CA PRO A 139 -18.32 -15.87 6.63
C PRO A 139 -18.26 -14.43 7.14
N ALA A 140 -18.20 -14.20 8.46
CA ALA A 140 -17.98 -12.86 9.01
C ALA A 140 -16.62 -12.30 8.58
N ALA A 141 -15.56 -13.12 8.62
CA ALA A 141 -14.24 -12.75 8.12
C ALA A 141 -14.25 -12.43 6.62
N ALA A 142 -14.99 -13.21 5.82
CA ALA A 142 -15.16 -12.96 4.39
C ALA A 142 -15.84 -11.62 4.14
N CYS A 143 -16.89 -11.28 4.89
CA CYS A 143 -17.56 -9.98 4.79
C CYS A 143 -16.63 -8.83 5.18
N VAL A 144 -15.88 -8.95 6.29
CA VAL A 144 -14.93 -7.92 6.74
C VAL A 144 -13.83 -7.70 5.70
N LEU A 145 -13.27 -8.77 5.14
CA LEU A 145 -12.28 -8.67 4.06
C LEU A 145 -12.89 -7.97 2.84
N MET A 146 -14.07 -8.40 2.41
CA MET A 146 -14.71 -7.90 1.19
C MET A 146 -14.99 -6.39 1.27
N ILE A 147 -15.43 -5.86 2.42
CA ILE A 147 -15.69 -4.41 2.59
C ILE A 147 -14.42 -3.59 2.85
N SER A 148 -13.28 -4.23 3.09
CA SER A 148 -12.03 -3.51 3.36
C SER A 148 -11.49 -2.81 2.10
N ALA A 149 -10.92 -1.62 2.27
CA ALA A 149 -10.33 -0.87 1.16
C ALA A 149 -9.22 -1.65 0.42
N PRO A 150 -8.36 -2.47 1.08
CA PRO A 150 -7.40 -3.30 0.36
C PRO A 150 -8.03 -4.30 -0.61
N VAL A 151 -9.12 -4.98 -0.23
CA VAL A 151 -9.80 -5.93 -1.12
C VAL A 151 -10.57 -5.19 -2.21
N GLN A 152 -11.26 -4.09 -1.89
CA GLN A 152 -11.93 -3.26 -2.90
C GLN A 152 -10.92 -2.69 -3.92
N SER A 153 -9.73 -2.33 -3.48
CA SER A 153 -8.64 -1.90 -4.34
C SER A 153 -8.11 -3.04 -5.23
N ASN A 154 -8.01 -4.28 -4.70
CA ASN A 154 -7.66 -5.45 -5.52
C ASN A 154 -8.68 -5.71 -6.63
N LEU A 155 -9.97 -5.60 -6.32
CA LEU A 155 -11.04 -5.74 -7.33
C LEU A 155 -10.94 -4.62 -8.38
N ARG A 156 -10.80 -3.36 -7.93
CA ARG A 156 -10.76 -2.19 -8.82
C ARG A 156 -9.63 -2.26 -9.82
N PHE A 157 -8.42 -2.60 -9.35
CA PHE A 157 -7.21 -2.58 -10.18
C PHE A 157 -6.93 -3.94 -10.84
N GLY A 158 -7.61 -5.03 -10.44
CA GLY A 158 -7.31 -6.37 -10.95
C GLY A 158 -5.95 -6.89 -10.50
N GLN A 159 -5.57 -6.63 -9.24
CA GLN A 159 -4.23 -6.91 -8.72
C GLN A 159 -3.97 -8.38 -8.39
N VAL A 160 -2.74 -8.85 -8.65
CA VAL A 160 -2.28 -10.19 -8.26
C VAL A 160 -2.08 -10.35 -6.74
N SER A 161 -2.05 -9.24 -5.99
CA SER A 161 -1.65 -9.22 -4.58
C SER A 161 -2.47 -10.12 -3.68
N ILE A 162 -3.77 -10.30 -3.95
CA ILE A 162 -4.64 -11.19 -3.17
C ILE A 162 -4.20 -12.65 -3.28
N PHE A 163 -3.78 -13.09 -4.47
CA PHE A 163 -3.29 -14.45 -4.70
C PHE A 163 -1.95 -14.69 -4.01
N ILE A 164 -1.05 -13.69 -4.05
CA ILE A 164 0.23 -13.71 -3.34
C ILE A 164 0.01 -13.85 -1.82
N VAL A 165 -0.94 -13.09 -1.26
CA VAL A 165 -1.31 -13.21 0.16
C VAL A 165 -1.86 -14.60 0.48
N LEU A 166 -2.75 -15.14 -0.36
CA LEU A 166 -3.32 -16.49 -0.16
C LEU A 166 -2.22 -17.56 -0.14
N LEU A 167 -1.34 -17.58 -1.12
CA LEU A 167 -0.25 -18.56 -1.21
C LEU A 167 0.68 -18.47 0.01
N ALA A 168 1.14 -17.26 0.35
CA ALA A 168 2.05 -17.04 1.47
C ALA A 168 1.38 -17.33 2.83
N LEU A 169 0.09 -17.02 2.99
CA LEU A 169 -0.67 -17.29 4.21
C LEU A 169 -0.83 -18.79 4.44
N VAL A 170 -1.30 -19.52 3.43
CA VAL A 170 -1.57 -20.96 3.51
C VAL A 170 -0.29 -21.73 3.86
N ASP A 171 0.81 -21.38 3.22
CA ASP A 171 2.11 -22.03 3.43
C ASP A 171 2.79 -21.56 4.72
N GLY A 172 2.73 -20.27 5.02
CA GLY A 172 3.22 -19.69 6.27
C GLY A 172 2.56 -20.29 7.51
N MET A 173 1.23 -20.53 7.43
CA MET A 173 0.46 -21.22 8.47
C MET A 173 0.73 -22.73 8.54
N GLY A 174 1.44 -23.30 7.56
CA GLY A 174 1.72 -24.73 7.48
C GLY A 174 0.49 -25.57 7.11
N LEU A 175 -0.47 -25.01 6.36
CA LEU A 175 -1.67 -25.72 5.89
C LEU A 175 -1.40 -26.60 4.68
N THR A 176 -0.27 -26.38 3.98
CA THR A 176 0.22 -27.24 2.90
C THR A 176 0.73 -28.58 3.45
N PRO A 177 0.63 -29.68 2.66
CA PRO A 177 1.22 -30.96 3.04
C PRO A 177 2.72 -30.81 3.39
N ALA A 178 3.20 -31.54 4.39
CA ALA A 178 4.55 -31.40 4.93
C ALA A 178 5.66 -31.51 3.86
N ARG A 179 5.43 -32.32 2.80
CA ARG A 179 6.36 -32.49 1.67
C ARG A 179 6.46 -31.28 0.74
N CYS A 180 5.40 -30.43 0.68
CA CYS A 180 5.30 -29.27 -0.23
C CYS A 180 5.40 -27.94 0.52
N ARG A 181 5.53 -27.98 1.86
CA ARG A 181 5.54 -26.78 2.70
C ARG A 181 6.75 -25.91 2.36
N GLY A 182 6.54 -24.63 2.11
CA GLY A 182 7.53 -23.67 1.61
C GLY A 182 7.41 -23.39 0.11
N VAL A 183 6.94 -24.35 -0.70
CA VAL A 183 6.86 -24.22 -2.16
C VAL A 183 5.97 -23.07 -2.60
N LEU A 184 4.81 -22.89 -1.98
CA LEU A 184 3.88 -21.81 -2.35
C LEU A 184 4.46 -20.42 -2.06
N VAL A 185 5.24 -20.28 -0.98
CA VAL A 185 5.99 -19.04 -0.68
C VAL A 185 7.02 -18.79 -1.79
N GLY A 186 7.77 -19.80 -2.23
CA GLY A 186 8.76 -19.65 -3.30
C GLY A 186 8.11 -19.23 -4.63
N VAL A 187 7.01 -19.86 -5.02
CA VAL A 187 6.23 -19.49 -6.22
C VAL A 187 5.69 -18.07 -6.10
N ALA A 188 5.08 -17.72 -4.96
CA ALA A 188 4.59 -16.37 -4.71
C ALA A 188 5.71 -15.32 -4.81
N ALA A 189 6.91 -15.64 -4.28
CA ALA A 189 8.08 -14.79 -4.36
C ALA A 189 8.61 -14.62 -5.79
N ALA A 190 8.50 -15.64 -6.62
CA ALA A 190 8.90 -15.59 -8.03
C ALA A 190 7.91 -14.76 -8.89
N ILE A 191 6.65 -14.65 -8.46
CA ILE A 191 5.68 -13.75 -9.09
C ILE A 191 5.87 -12.31 -8.59
N LYS A 192 6.14 -12.12 -7.29
CA LYS A 192 6.34 -10.82 -6.64
C LYS A 192 7.28 -10.97 -5.46
N LEU A 193 8.39 -10.25 -5.42
CA LEU A 193 9.52 -10.49 -4.50
C LEU A 193 9.18 -10.37 -2.99
N THR A 194 8.11 -9.66 -2.63
CA THR A 194 7.76 -9.39 -1.23
C THR A 194 7.64 -10.63 -0.34
N PRO A 195 7.15 -11.83 -0.78
CA PRO A 195 7.13 -13.04 0.04
C PRO A 195 8.50 -13.63 0.41
N LEU A 196 9.61 -13.14 -0.16
CA LEU A 196 10.96 -13.61 0.22
C LEU A 196 11.25 -13.46 1.72
N LEU A 197 10.61 -12.50 2.39
CA LEU A 197 10.74 -12.36 3.84
C LEU A 197 10.24 -13.60 4.62
N PHE A 198 9.31 -14.38 4.04
CA PHE A 198 8.88 -15.64 4.62
C PHE A 198 9.98 -16.72 4.62
N VAL A 199 10.92 -16.69 3.65
CA VAL A 199 12.08 -17.57 3.67
C VAL A 199 12.93 -17.27 4.90
N VAL A 200 13.18 -15.98 5.17
CA VAL A 200 13.91 -15.52 6.35
C VAL A 200 13.16 -15.91 7.64
N TYR A 201 11.83 -15.78 7.66
CA TYR A 201 11.01 -16.26 8.77
C TYR A 201 11.16 -17.76 9.00
N PHE A 202 11.11 -18.58 7.96
CA PHE A 202 11.29 -20.03 8.11
C PHE A 202 12.66 -20.37 8.70
N LEU A 203 13.72 -19.67 8.27
CA LEU A 203 15.07 -19.81 8.88
C LEU A 203 15.07 -19.41 10.35
N ALA A 204 14.49 -18.24 10.68
CA ALA A 204 14.39 -17.75 12.05
C ALA A 204 13.58 -18.70 12.96
N ALA A 205 12.53 -19.31 12.44
CA ALA A 205 11.70 -20.30 13.11
C ALA A 205 12.33 -21.71 13.19
N ARG A 206 13.54 -21.90 12.60
CA ARG A 206 14.24 -23.20 12.46
C ARG A 206 13.48 -24.23 11.60
N ARG A 207 12.62 -23.75 10.70
CA ARG A 207 11.91 -24.54 9.69
C ARG A 207 12.78 -24.69 8.44
N TYR A 208 13.99 -25.20 8.59
CA TYR A 208 15.03 -25.22 7.54
C TYR A 208 14.59 -25.94 6.26
N ARG A 209 13.82 -27.02 6.37
CA ARG A 209 13.29 -27.76 5.21
C ARG A 209 12.29 -26.90 4.42
N ASP A 210 11.45 -26.14 5.11
CA ASP A 210 10.47 -25.26 4.47
C ASP A 210 11.19 -24.06 3.81
N ALA A 211 12.20 -23.50 4.47
CA ALA A 211 13.05 -22.45 3.92
C ALA A 211 13.79 -22.93 2.66
N GLY A 212 14.40 -24.12 2.71
CA GLY A 212 15.12 -24.70 1.56
C GLY A 212 14.18 -24.95 0.38
N ARG A 213 12.96 -25.47 0.61
CA ARG A 213 11.99 -25.67 -0.47
C ARG A 213 11.48 -24.36 -1.04
N ALA A 214 11.26 -23.34 -0.19
CA ALA A 214 10.84 -22.02 -0.65
C ALA A 214 11.92 -21.36 -1.50
N ALA A 215 13.18 -21.43 -1.08
CA ALA A 215 14.31 -20.92 -1.84
C ALA A 215 14.48 -21.70 -3.17
N ALA A 216 14.42 -23.04 -3.13
CA ALA A 216 14.51 -23.88 -4.32
C ALA A 216 13.37 -23.61 -5.31
N ALA A 217 12.13 -23.46 -4.84
CA ALA A 217 11.00 -23.11 -5.68
C ALA A 217 11.16 -21.72 -6.30
N PHE A 218 11.59 -20.71 -5.52
CA PHE A 218 11.88 -19.38 -6.04
C PHE A 218 12.96 -19.41 -7.12
N VAL A 219 14.11 -20.04 -6.84
CA VAL A 219 15.23 -20.16 -7.81
C VAL A 219 14.81 -20.96 -9.03
N GLY A 220 14.08 -22.07 -8.87
CA GLY A 220 13.57 -22.87 -9.98
C GLY A 220 12.61 -22.09 -10.88
N CYS A 221 11.69 -21.31 -10.29
CA CYS A 221 10.78 -20.44 -11.06
C CYS A 221 11.54 -19.30 -11.75
N ALA A 222 12.52 -18.69 -11.08
CA ALA A 222 13.35 -17.64 -11.68
C ALA A 222 14.21 -18.19 -12.82
N ALA A 223 14.80 -19.40 -12.65
CA ALA A 223 15.56 -20.08 -13.68
C ALA A 223 14.67 -20.45 -14.89
N LEU A 224 13.43 -20.89 -14.65
CA LEU A 224 12.47 -21.14 -15.73
C LEU A 224 12.15 -19.84 -16.48
N GLY A 225 11.95 -18.72 -15.76
CA GLY A 225 11.79 -17.41 -16.37
C GLY A 225 12.99 -17.03 -17.24
N ALA A 226 14.20 -17.24 -16.74
CA ALA A 226 15.43 -16.95 -17.48
C ALA A 226 15.64 -17.87 -18.69
N ALA A 227 15.22 -19.12 -18.62
CA ALA A 227 15.32 -20.06 -19.74
C ALA A 227 14.33 -19.71 -20.87
N VAL A 228 13.12 -19.24 -20.55
CA VAL A 228 12.09 -18.92 -21.54
C VAL A 228 12.21 -17.47 -22.04
N LEU A 229 12.59 -16.53 -21.16
CA LEU A 229 12.68 -15.08 -21.42
C LEU A 229 14.06 -14.56 -21.01
N PRO A 230 15.17 -14.97 -21.69
CA PRO A 230 16.53 -14.66 -21.24
C PRO A 230 16.84 -13.15 -21.26
N ALA A 231 16.47 -12.44 -22.32
CA ALA A 231 16.70 -10.99 -22.46
C ALA A 231 15.90 -10.20 -21.42
N ASP A 232 14.61 -10.51 -21.24
CA ASP A 232 13.77 -9.87 -20.23
C ASP A 232 14.27 -10.19 -18.82
N SER A 233 14.76 -11.41 -18.57
CA SER A 233 15.33 -11.76 -17.27
C SER A 233 16.58 -10.96 -16.97
N TRP A 234 17.46 -10.77 -17.95
CA TRP A 234 18.61 -9.89 -17.80
C TRP A 234 18.18 -8.46 -17.47
N THR A 235 17.27 -7.88 -18.27
CA THR A 235 16.73 -6.53 -18.08
C THR A 235 16.12 -6.36 -16.69
N PHE A 236 15.35 -7.36 -16.21
CA PHE A 236 14.74 -7.30 -14.90
C PHE A 236 15.76 -7.29 -13.76
N TRP A 237 16.65 -8.29 -13.74
CA TRP A 237 17.56 -8.49 -12.61
C TRP A 237 18.69 -7.46 -12.54
N THR A 238 19.10 -6.87 -13.66
CA THR A 238 20.16 -5.85 -13.70
C THR A 238 19.68 -4.41 -13.62
N GLY A 239 18.38 -4.14 -13.89
CA GLY A 239 17.86 -2.78 -13.97
C GLY A 239 16.48 -2.62 -13.35
N THR A 240 15.46 -3.28 -13.87
CA THR A 240 14.05 -3.02 -13.50
C THR A 240 13.77 -3.24 -12.03
N VAL A 241 14.36 -4.25 -11.39
CA VAL A 241 14.11 -4.62 -9.98
C VAL A 241 14.49 -3.53 -8.99
N VAL A 242 15.47 -2.69 -9.30
CA VAL A 242 15.94 -1.59 -8.46
C VAL A 242 15.35 -0.23 -8.87
N ASN A 243 14.71 -0.16 -10.04
CA ASN A 243 14.16 1.09 -10.57
C ASN A 243 12.74 1.33 -10.06
N THR A 244 12.63 2.06 -8.95
CA THR A 244 11.33 2.41 -8.34
C THR A 244 10.60 3.55 -9.06
N SER A 245 11.24 4.32 -9.95
CA SER A 245 10.60 5.41 -10.70
C SER A 245 9.49 4.90 -11.64
N ARG A 246 9.55 3.63 -12.04
CA ARG A 246 8.52 2.98 -12.87
C ARG A 246 7.20 2.67 -12.13
N ILE A 247 7.14 2.89 -10.80
CA ILE A 247 6.01 2.40 -9.97
C ILE A 247 5.04 3.54 -9.58
N GLY A 248 5.23 4.73 -10.13
CA GLY A 248 4.41 5.90 -9.84
C GLY A 248 4.92 6.74 -8.66
N ASN A 249 4.10 7.68 -8.19
CA ASN A 249 4.49 8.61 -7.13
C ASN A 249 4.60 7.94 -5.76
N LEU A 250 5.82 7.73 -5.29
CA LEU A 250 6.10 7.06 -4.01
C LEU A 250 5.67 7.88 -2.77
N ALA A 251 5.54 9.21 -2.89
CA ALA A 251 5.03 10.07 -1.81
C ALA A 251 3.49 10.09 -1.72
N SER A 252 2.78 9.52 -2.71
CA SER A 252 1.33 9.47 -2.74
C SER A 252 0.73 8.90 -1.45
N LEU A 253 -0.43 9.43 -1.03
CA LEU A 253 -1.23 8.89 0.09
C LEU A 253 -1.64 7.42 -0.12
N GLY A 254 -1.70 6.97 -1.37
CA GLY A 254 -1.94 5.56 -1.70
C GLY A 254 -0.78 4.65 -1.29
N ASN A 255 0.46 5.16 -1.25
CA ASN A 255 1.63 4.41 -0.81
C ASN A 255 1.76 4.45 0.71
N GLN A 256 1.26 3.44 1.38
CA GLN A 256 1.29 3.29 2.83
C GLN A 256 2.45 2.37 3.30
N SER A 257 3.61 2.51 2.67
CA SER A 257 4.87 1.91 3.12
C SER A 257 5.61 2.84 4.09
N LEU A 258 6.62 2.30 4.78
CA LEU A 258 7.56 3.12 5.56
C LEU A 258 8.26 4.16 4.66
N HIS A 259 8.67 3.75 3.46
CA HIS A 259 9.32 4.62 2.48
C HIS A 259 8.42 5.81 2.10
N GLY A 260 7.14 5.54 1.76
CA GLY A 260 6.17 6.58 1.44
C GLY A 260 5.91 7.54 2.62
N MET A 261 5.90 7.03 3.85
CA MET A 261 5.80 7.85 5.06
C MET A 261 7.01 8.78 5.22
N LEU A 262 8.22 8.26 5.03
CA LEU A 262 9.46 9.07 5.12
C LEU A 262 9.49 10.18 4.07
N LEU A 263 9.04 9.90 2.84
CA LEU A 263 8.91 10.92 1.80
C LEU A 263 7.90 12.01 2.19
N ARG A 264 6.73 11.64 2.74
CA ARG A 264 5.70 12.61 3.15
C ARG A 264 6.12 13.52 4.30
N ILE A 265 7.01 13.06 5.17
CA ILE A 265 7.58 13.90 6.24
C ILE A 265 8.80 14.70 5.78
N GLY A 266 9.18 14.62 4.51
CA GLY A 266 10.21 15.46 3.92
C GLY A 266 11.65 14.99 4.15
N VAL A 267 11.87 13.67 4.37
CA VAL A 267 13.23 13.13 4.40
C VAL A 267 13.90 13.37 3.04
N THR A 268 15.12 13.89 3.08
CA THR A 268 15.86 14.24 1.86
C THR A 268 16.22 13.01 1.02
N PRO A 269 16.42 13.16 -0.30
CA PRO A 269 16.82 12.06 -1.16
C PRO A 269 18.09 11.33 -0.72
N ASP A 270 19.06 12.07 -0.19
CA ASP A 270 20.35 11.51 0.22
C ASP A 270 20.24 10.73 1.53
N ASP A 271 19.40 11.19 2.46
CA ASP A 271 19.18 10.55 3.76
C ASP A 271 18.19 9.38 3.70
N LEU A 272 17.31 9.37 2.69
CA LEU A 272 16.21 8.44 2.59
C LEU A 272 16.67 6.97 2.47
N PRO A 273 17.59 6.58 1.57
CA PRO A 273 17.97 5.19 1.41
C PRO A 273 18.60 4.58 2.68
N PRO A 274 19.61 5.21 3.33
CA PRO A 274 20.20 4.63 4.53
C PRO A 274 19.23 4.61 5.71
N LEU A 275 18.42 5.65 5.91
CA LEU A 275 17.45 5.71 6.99
C LEU A 275 16.35 4.65 6.80
N TRP A 276 15.81 4.54 5.58
CA TRP A 276 14.80 3.54 5.24
C TRP A 276 15.36 2.12 5.46
N ALA A 277 16.57 1.82 4.97
CA ALA A 277 17.19 0.52 5.13
C ALA A 277 17.41 0.16 6.61
N ALA A 278 17.90 1.09 7.41
CA ALA A 278 18.11 0.90 8.85
C ALA A 278 16.78 0.62 9.59
N LEU A 279 15.75 1.41 9.31
CA LEU A 279 14.42 1.23 9.91
C LEU A 279 13.77 -0.09 9.47
N VAL A 280 13.87 -0.46 8.19
CA VAL A 280 13.40 -1.75 7.68
C VAL A 280 14.10 -2.91 8.36
N ALA A 281 15.42 -2.84 8.54
CA ALA A 281 16.18 -3.87 9.24
C ALA A 281 15.69 -4.05 10.69
N VAL A 282 15.45 -2.96 11.41
CA VAL A 282 14.92 -2.99 12.78
C VAL A 282 13.51 -3.57 12.82
N ILE A 283 12.60 -3.07 11.98
CA ILE A 283 11.20 -3.49 11.94
C ILE A 283 11.08 -4.96 11.57
N CYS A 284 11.76 -5.39 10.51
CA CYS A 284 11.77 -6.79 10.08
C CYS A 284 12.43 -7.68 11.13
N GLY A 285 13.56 -7.26 11.72
CA GLY A 285 14.23 -8.00 12.78
C GLY A 285 13.32 -8.24 13.99
N VAL A 286 12.64 -7.20 14.47
CA VAL A 286 11.68 -7.32 15.58
C VAL A 286 10.49 -8.21 15.21
N ALA A 287 9.90 -8.00 14.01
CA ALA A 287 8.77 -8.80 13.55
C ALA A 287 9.14 -10.28 13.41
N LEU A 288 10.31 -10.61 12.85
CA LEU A 288 10.81 -11.99 12.70
C LEU A 288 11.08 -12.66 14.05
N LEU A 289 11.68 -11.95 15.01
CA LEU A 289 11.89 -12.47 16.36
C LEU A 289 10.57 -12.78 17.06
N ARG A 290 9.56 -11.93 16.90
CA ARG A 290 8.21 -12.14 17.42
C ARG A 290 7.48 -13.26 16.70
N ALA A 291 7.58 -13.32 15.37
CA ALA A 291 7.00 -14.40 14.58
C ALA A 291 7.57 -15.77 14.99
N ARG A 292 8.89 -15.85 15.24
CA ARG A 292 9.51 -17.05 15.83
C ARG A 292 8.94 -17.43 17.19
N GLN A 293 8.66 -16.43 18.06
CA GLN A 293 8.05 -16.69 19.36
C GLN A 293 6.62 -17.22 19.22
N LEU A 294 5.84 -16.63 18.28
CA LEU A 294 4.49 -17.07 17.97
C LEU A 294 4.46 -18.49 17.38
N ASP A 295 5.40 -18.81 16.49
CA ASP A 295 5.54 -20.15 15.92
C ASP A 295 5.81 -21.20 17.01
N ARG A 296 6.77 -20.90 17.93
CA ARG A 296 7.06 -21.73 19.10
C ARG A 296 5.86 -21.89 20.04
N ALA A 297 5.02 -20.86 20.15
CA ALA A 297 3.77 -20.88 20.89
C ALA A 297 2.62 -21.57 20.15
N ARG A 298 2.90 -22.23 19.01
CA ARG A 298 1.93 -22.90 18.13
C ARG A 298 0.79 -21.98 17.67
N GLN A 299 1.17 -20.73 17.32
CA GLN A 299 0.28 -19.72 16.76
C GLN A 299 0.70 -19.35 15.32
N PRO A 300 0.70 -20.30 14.37
CA PRO A 300 1.27 -20.08 13.04
C PRO A 300 0.52 -19.01 12.23
N ALA A 301 -0.78 -18.84 12.44
CA ALA A 301 -1.55 -17.77 11.79
C ALA A 301 -1.08 -16.37 12.22
N HIS A 302 -0.85 -16.16 13.52
CA HIS A 302 -0.33 -14.89 14.03
C HIS A 302 1.10 -14.64 13.53
N ALA A 303 1.93 -15.70 13.48
CA ALA A 303 3.29 -15.59 12.94
C ALA A 303 3.27 -15.21 11.45
N ALA A 304 2.49 -15.90 10.62
CA ALA A 304 2.39 -15.62 9.19
C ALA A 304 1.85 -14.22 8.90
N VAL A 305 0.80 -13.79 9.61
CA VAL A 305 0.23 -12.45 9.46
C VAL A 305 1.22 -11.36 9.88
N LEU A 306 1.99 -11.59 10.95
CA LEU A 306 3.01 -10.64 11.39
C LEU A 306 4.14 -10.48 10.36
N VAL A 307 4.61 -11.59 9.78
CA VAL A 307 5.60 -11.55 8.68
C VAL A 307 5.01 -10.84 7.46
N GLY A 308 3.75 -11.12 7.12
CA GLY A 308 3.05 -10.43 6.04
C GLY A 308 2.94 -8.90 6.28
N CYS A 309 2.66 -8.44 7.49
CA CYS A 309 2.71 -7.03 7.84
C CYS A 309 4.12 -6.44 7.66
N ALA A 310 5.15 -7.19 8.03
CA ALA A 310 6.53 -6.77 7.83
C ALA A 310 6.90 -6.65 6.33
N THR A 311 6.39 -7.52 5.45
CA THR A 311 6.59 -7.38 4.00
C THR A 311 6.00 -6.08 3.45
N VAL A 312 4.82 -5.69 3.94
CA VAL A 312 4.15 -4.44 3.56
C VAL A 312 4.94 -3.22 4.03
N ALA A 313 5.43 -3.26 5.28
CA ALA A 313 6.21 -2.17 5.86
C ALA A 313 7.58 -2.00 5.17
N ALA A 314 8.25 -3.11 4.85
CA ALA A 314 9.59 -3.15 4.27
C ALA A 314 9.62 -2.80 2.78
N SER A 315 8.54 -3.03 2.05
CA SER A 315 8.48 -2.70 0.63
C SER A 315 8.57 -1.18 0.43
N PRO A 316 9.35 -0.67 -0.54
CA PRO A 316 9.35 0.75 -0.88
C PRO A 316 7.98 1.23 -1.38
N VAL A 317 7.18 0.29 -1.88
CA VAL A 317 5.85 0.55 -2.43
C VAL A 317 4.82 -0.38 -1.81
N SER A 318 3.85 0.20 -1.13
CA SER A 318 2.72 -0.53 -0.52
C SER A 318 1.42 0.22 -0.77
N TRP A 319 0.92 0.06 -2.00
CA TRP A 319 -0.39 0.59 -2.36
C TRP A 319 -1.50 -0.04 -1.53
N THR A 320 -2.67 0.58 -1.52
CA THR A 320 -3.83 0.12 -0.75
C THR A 320 -4.11 -1.37 -0.95
N HIS A 321 -4.02 -1.89 -2.17
CA HIS A 321 -4.27 -3.31 -2.48
C HIS A 321 -3.20 -4.28 -1.94
N HIS A 322 -2.03 -3.81 -1.49
CA HIS A 322 -1.03 -4.65 -0.81
C HIS A 322 -1.35 -4.89 0.67
N GLN A 323 -2.29 -4.13 1.25
CA GLN A 323 -2.48 -4.04 2.70
C GLN A 323 -3.50 -5.04 3.27
N ILE A 324 -3.63 -6.21 2.65
CA ILE A 324 -4.49 -7.29 3.15
C ILE A 324 -3.97 -7.83 4.50
N TRP A 325 -2.64 -7.90 4.67
CA TRP A 325 -2.02 -8.37 5.90
C TRP A 325 -2.42 -7.58 7.16
N PRO A 326 -2.41 -6.23 7.14
CA PRO A 326 -2.94 -5.43 8.26
C PRO A 326 -4.43 -5.67 8.54
N VAL A 327 -5.26 -5.96 7.53
CA VAL A 327 -6.68 -6.36 7.76
C VAL A 327 -6.74 -7.67 8.54
N LEU A 328 -5.94 -8.67 8.15
CA LEU A 328 -5.85 -9.94 8.87
C LEU A 328 -5.33 -9.73 10.30
N ALA A 329 -4.35 -8.85 10.49
CA ALA A 329 -3.83 -8.50 11.81
C ALA A 329 -4.91 -7.85 12.69
N ALA A 330 -5.69 -6.92 12.14
CA ALA A 330 -6.80 -6.28 12.82
C ALA A 330 -7.85 -7.31 13.29
N MET A 331 -8.22 -8.25 12.43
CA MET A 331 -9.15 -9.32 12.77
C MET A 331 -8.61 -10.23 13.89
N LEU A 332 -7.32 -10.57 13.86
CA LEU A 332 -6.69 -11.37 14.92
C LEU A 332 -6.64 -10.59 16.25
N LEU A 333 -6.40 -9.29 16.23
CA LEU A 333 -6.43 -8.42 17.40
C LEU A 333 -7.84 -8.26 17.98
N ILE A 334 -8.85 -8.06 17.15
CA ILE A 334 -10.26 -8.00 17.58
C ILE A 334 -10.68 -9.31 18.25
N GLY A 335 -10.23 -10.43 17.73
CA GLY A 335 -10.44 -11.75 18.33
C GLY A 335 -9.66 -11.97 19.64
N ALA A 336 -8.81 -11.06 20.11
CA ALA A 336 -8.02 -11.23 21.33
C ALA A 336 -8.85 -11.12 22.62
N ALA A 337 -8.33 -11.70 23.73
CA ALA A 337 -8.99 -11.62 25.02
C ALA A 337 -8.90 -10.23 25.67
N GLY A 338 -7.77 -9.50 25.44
CA GLY A 338 -7.51 -8.20 26.06
C GLY A 338 -8.30 -7.06 25.39
N VAL A 339 -8.81 -6.14 26.20
CA VAL A 339 -9.56 -4.96 25.71
C VAL A 339 -8.67 -4.07 24.84
N VAL A 340 -7.44 -3.80 25.25
CA VAL A 340 -6.50 -2.94 24.51
C VAL A 340 -6.21 -3.52 23.13
N GLN A 341 -6.05 -4.84 23.00
CA GLN A 341 -5.87 -5.51 21.72
C GLN A 341 -7.10 -5.35 20.81
N ARG A 342 -8.30 -5.54 21.38
CA ARG A 342 -9.56 -5.38 20.62
C ARG A 342 -9.73 -3.94 20.14
N VAL A 343 -9.45 -2.95 20.98
CA VAL A 343 -9.51 -1.53 20.60
C VAL A 343 -8.48 -1.22 19.52
N ALA A 344 -7.23 -1.66 19.68
CA ALA A 344 -6.19 -1.49 18.67
C ALA A 344 -6.56 -2.18 17.33
N GLY A 345 -7.14 -3.37 17.40
CA GLY A 345 -7.63 -4.08 16.23
C GLY A 345 -8.80 -3.36 15.55
N ALA A 346 -9.74 -2.82 16.32
CA ALA A 346 -10.85 -2.04 15.79
C ALA A 346 -10.38 -0.73 15.13
N ALA A 347 -9.44 -0.02 15.76
CA ALA A 347 -8.83 1.17 15.19
C ALA A 347 -8.09 0.88 13.88
N LEU A 348 -7.28 -0.20 13.85
CA LEU A 348 -6.59 -0.64 12.65
C LEU A 348 -7.58 -1.03 11.54
N LEU A 349 -8.64 -1.78 11.87
CA LEU A 349 -9.67 -2.14 10.90
C LEU A 349 -10.39 -0.90 10.38
N GLY A 350 -10.70 0.06 11.23
CA GLY A 350 -11.26 1.36 10.82
C GLY A 350 -10.37 2.06 9.80
N ALA A 351 -9.06 2.12 10.02
CA ALA A 351 -8.10 2.69 9.05
C ALA A 351 -8.04 1.88 7.74
N MET A 352 -8.29 0.56 7.77
CA MET A 352 -8.34 -0.29 6.58
C MET A 352 -9.67 -0.24 5.81
N VAL A 353 -10.74 0.19 6.45
CA VAL A 353 -12.05 0.37 5.81
C VAL A 353 -12.20 1.80 5.30
N PHE A 354 -11.86 2.80 6.12
CA PHE A 354 -12.02 4.21 5.80
C PHE A 354 -10.70 4.78 5.24
N SER A 355 -10.82 5.60 4.20
CA SER A 355 -9.68 6.36 3.67
C SER A 355 -9.54 7.67 4.47
N LEU A 356 -8.86 7.59 5.62
CA LEU A 356 -8.71 8.76 6.51
C LEU A 356 -8.00 9.92 5.80
N GLY A 357 -7.03 9.64 4.92
CA GLY A 357 -6.37 10.66 4.10
C GLY A 357 -7.33 11.42 3.18
N ALA A 358 -8.41 10.78 2.70
CA ALA A 358 -9.40 11.46 1.87
C ALA A 358 -10.24 12.48 2.66
N LEU A 359 -10.39 12.30 3.98
CA LEU A 359 -11.12 13.23 4.85
C LEU A 359 -10.38 14.57 5.01
N LEU A 360 -9.05 14.58 4.80
CA LEU A 360 -8.24 15.80 4.90
C LEU A 360 -8.62 16.87 3.87
N ASN A 361 -9.24 16.47 2.76
CA ASN A 361 -9.75 17.44 1.76
C ASN A 361 -10.97 18.19 2.26
N GLN A 362 -11.62 17.71 3.33
CA GLN A 362 -12.87 18.25 3.86
C GLN A 362 -12.72 18.86 5.26
N LEU A 363 -11.64 18.55 5.97
CA LEU A 363 -11.43 18.93 7.36
C LEU A 363 -10.15 19.77 7.51
N SER A 364 -10.27 20.90 8.21
CA SER A 364 -9.11 21.64 8.71
C SER A 364 -8.58 20.94 9.96
N VAL A 365 -7.40 20.35 9.88
CA VAL A 365 -6.80 19.58 10.97
C VAL A 365 -5.42 20.13 11.33
N THR A 366 -4.97 19.89 12.56
CA THR A 366 -3.62 20.23 12.99
C THR A 366 -2.58 19.36 12.25
N THR A 367 -1.33 19.83 12.16
CA THR A 367 -0.24 19.10 11.50
C THR A 367 -0.07 17.67 12.03
N GLY A 368 -0.21 17.46 13.33
CA GLY A 368 -0.13 16.12 13.93
C GLY A 368 -1.30 15.21 13.53
N MET A 369 -2.52 15.73 13.45
CA MET A 369 -3.68 14.98 12.95
C MET A 369 -3.55 14.71 11.46
N GLN A 370 -3.04 15.64 10.70
CA GLN A 370 -2.75 15.45 9.28
C GLN A 370 -1.77 14.29 9.08
N PHE A 371 -0.64 14.27 9.81
CA PHE A 371 0.31 13.16 9.77
C PHE A 371 -0.36 11.81 10.07
N LEU A 372 -1.18 11.75 11.13
CA LEU A 372 -1.89 10.52 11.51
C LEU A 372 -2.87 10.06 10.43
N PHE A 373 -3.64 10.97 9.84
CA PHE A 373 -4.61 10.63 8.80
C PHE A 373 -3.92 10.18 7.50
N GLU A 374 -2.84 10.85 7.13
CA GLU A 374 -2.05 10.49 5.95
C GLU A 374 -1.34 9.13 6.08
N ASN A 375 -0.95 8.77 7.30
CA ASN A 375 -0.12 7.60 7.58
C ASN A 375 -0.79 6.55 8.47
N ALA A 376 -2.11 6.64 8.69
CA ALA A 376 -2.82 5.78 9.64
C ALA A 376 -2.58 4.28 9.40
N ARG A 377 -2.59 3.86 8.15
CA ARG A 377 -2.35 2.46 7.76
C ARG A 377 -0.91 2.06 7.97
N THR A 378 0.05 2.94 7.63
CA THR A 378 1.47 2.73 7.87
C THR A 378 1.75 2.61 9.37
N VAL A 379 1.31 3.60 10.17
CA VAL A 379 1.49 3.61 11.63
C VAL A 379 0.87 2.38 12.27
N GLY A 380 -0.35 2.01 11.88
CA GLY A 380 -1.00 0.80 12.38
C GLY A 380 -0.24 -0.48 12.03
N THR A 381 0.28 -0.59 10.81
CA THR A 381 1.09 -1.74 10.37
C THR A 381 2.41 -1.82 11.13
N LEU A 382 3.12 -0.70 11.29
CA LEU A 382 4.36 -0.60 12.07
C LEU A 382 4.12 -0.97 13.55
N THR A 383 3.01 -0.51 14.12
CA THR A 383 2.62 -0.87 15.49
C THR A 383 2.44 -2.38 15.63
N VAL A 384 1.80 -3.05 14.67
CA VAL A 384 1.68 -4.51 14.66
C VAL A 384 3.06 -5.18 14.56
N CYS A 385 3.94 -4.72 13.68
CA CYS A 385 5.28 -5.28 13.52
C CYS A 385 6.11 -5.15 14.80
N LEU A 386 6.06 -4.01 15.46
CA LEU A 386 6.86 -3.70 16.65
C LEU A 386 6.24 -4.23 17.94
N ALA A 387 4.94 -4.09 18.15
CA ALA A 387 4.26 -4.57 19.36
C ALA A 387 3.87 -6.05 19.28
N GLY A 388 3.60 -6.58 18.08
CA GLY A 388 3.08 -7.93 17.86
C GLY A 388 1.68 -8.11 18.44
N PHE A 389 1.22 -9.35 18.45
CA PHE A 389 -0.07 -9.72 19.05
C PHE A 389 0.03 -9.94 20.58
N GLY A 390 1.22 -10.08 21.14
CA GLY A 390 1.48 -10.49 22.51
C GLY A 390 2.29 -9.52 23.37
N GLY A 391 2.75 -8.40 22.88
CA GLY A 391 3.32 -7.32 23.68
C GLY A 391 2.34 -6.82 24.75
N ILE A 392 1.09 -7.23 24.62
CA ILE A 392 -0.06 -6.88 25.45
C ILE A 392 -0.63 -8.14 26.17
N ALA A 393 -0.25 -9.37 25.81
CA ALA A 393 -0.90 -10.60 26.29
C ALA A 393 0.01 -11.76 26.74
N VAL A 394 1.33 -11.60 26.86
CA VAL A 394 2.24 -12.67 27.36
C VAL A 394 2.05 -12.95 28.86
N ALA A 395 1.07 -12.32 29.50
CA ALA A 395 0.78 -12.55 30.92
C ALA A 395 -0.06 -13.80 31.24
N THR A 396 -0.54 -14.57 30.24
CA THR A 396 -1.53 -15.64 30.50
C THR A 396 -1.12 -17.06 30.11
N VAL A 397 0.07 -17.26 29.55
CA VAL A 397 0.61 -18.63 29.34
C VAL A 397 1.92 -18.72 30.10
N GLY A 398 2.01 -19.65 31.04
CA GLY A 398 3.11 -19.86 32.00
C GLY A 398 4.47 -20.22 31.38
N VAL A 399 4.96 -19.41 30.45
CA VAL A 399 6.31 -19.48 29.91
C VAL A 399 7.07 -18.28 30.44
N HIS A 400 8.19 -18.52 31.09
CA HIS A 400 9.14 -17.61 31.71
C HIS A 400 8.95 -16.13 31.36
N ARG A 401 8.60 -15.33 32.39
CA ARG A 401 8.50 -13.87 32.30
C ARG A 401 9.87 -13.31 31.86
N PRO A 402 9.97 -12.63 30.70
CA PRO A 402 11.19 -11.90 30.37
C PRO A 402 11.42 -10.80 31.42
N ALA A 403 12.68 -10.56 31.76
CA ALA A 403 13.09 -9.56 32.72
C ALA A 403 12.45 -8.18 32.48
N PRO A 404 12.09 -7.43 33.55
CA PRO A 404 11.32 -6.17 33.43
C PRO A 404 11.92 -5.13 32.48
N GLY A 405 13.25 -5.06 32.36
CA GLY A 405 13.97 -4.08 31.53
C GLY A 405 13.74 -4.23 30.02
N ARG A 406 13.47 -5.44 29.50
CA ARG A 406 13.25 -5.66 28.07
C ARG A 406 11.87 -5.18 27.59
N ARG A 407 10.88 -5.15 28.46
CA ARG A 407 9.53 -4.64 28.16
C ARG A 407 9.51 -3.12 28.08
N THR A 408 10.29 -2.47 28.95
CA THR A 408 10.42 -1.01 29.00
C THR A 408 11.16 -0.49 27.77
N ALA A 409 12.27 -1.12 27.37
CA ALA A 409 13.03 -0.73 26.19
C ALA A 409 12.20 -0.79 24.89
N LEU A 410 11.35 -1.83 24.71
CA LEU A 410 10.52 -1.97 23.52
C LEU A 410 9.34 -0.99 23.49
N ARG A 411 8.76 -0.65 24.66
CA ARG A 411 7.74 0.40 24.78
C ARG A 411 8.34 1.78 24.49
N VAL A 412 9.53 2.04 25.02
CA VAL A 412 10.27 3.29 24.77
C VAL A 412 10.63 3.42 23.28
N ALA A 413 11.08 2.35 22.61
CA ALA A 413 11.40 2.38 21.19
C ALA A 413 10.16 2.66 20.32
N THR A 414 9.01 2.04 20.62
CA THR A 414 7.75 2.29 19.89
C THR A 414 7.25 3.72 20.11
N THR A 415 7.27 4.19 21.36
CA THR A 415 6.88 5.56 21.71
C THR A 415 7.85 6.58 21.12
N ALA A 416 9.16 6.33 21.19
CA ALA A 416 10.18 7.21 20.62
C ALA A 416 10.07 7.32 19.10
N MET A 417 9.76 6.23 18.40
CA MET A 417 9.60 6.25 16.93
C MET A 417 8.36 7.03 16.49
N VAL A 418 7.24 6.88 17.20
CA VAL A 418 6.03 7.68 16.96
C VAL A 418 6.27 9.15 17.32
N THR A 419 7.00 9.42 18.42
CA THR A 419 7.32 10.76 18.88
C THR A 419 8.33 11.43 17.95
N LEU A 420 9.38 10.74 17.48
CA LEU A 420 10.34 11.25 16.49
C LEU A 420 9.67 11.56 15.16
N ALA A 421 8.76 10.70 14.68
CA ALA A 421 7.95 10.98 13.50
C ALA A 421 7.05 12.22 13.70
N PHE A 422 6.54 12.44 14.91
CA PHE A 422 5.70 13.58 15.25
C PHE A 422 6.48 14.90 15.29
N PHE A 423 7.72 14.89 15.80
CA PHE A 423 8.59 16.08 15.87
C PHE A 423 9.34 16.37 14.56
N ALA A 424 9.50 15.38 13.68
CA ALA A 424 10.12 15.56 12.35
C ALA A 424 9.18 16.23 11.33
N VAL A 425 7.89 16.40 11.65
CA VAL A 425 6.93 17.09 10.77
C VAL A 425 7.16 18.58 10.86
N GLN A 426 7.77 19.16 9.81
CA GLN A 426 7.89 20.60 9.71
C GLN A 426 6.50 21.23 9.48
N PRO A 427 6.18 22.34 10.18
CA PRO A 427 4.95 23.07 9.90
C PRO A 427 4.99 23.63 8.47
N LEU A 428 3.83 23.61 7.80
CA LEU A 428 3.69 24.29 6.51
C LEU A 428 4.11 25.76 6.65
N PRO A 429 4.85 26.32 5.68
CA PRO A 429 5.22 27.73 5.69
C PRO A 429 3.97 28.61 5.85
N ALA A 430 4.07 29.67 6.66
CA ALA A 430 3.00 30.61 6.82
C ALA A 430 2.57 31.19 5.46
N GLY A 431 1.28 31.11 5.13
CA GLY A 431 0.70 31.55 3.86
C GLY A 431 0.59 30.48 2.77
N ALA A 432 1.05 29.23 3.01
CA ALA A 432 0.72 28.11 2.12
C ALA A 432 -0.78 27.81 2.15
N ASP A 433 -1.34 27.49 0.99
CA ASP A 433 -2.74 27.01 0.94
C ASP A 433 -2.81 25.63 1.64
N PRO A 434 -3.48 25.50 2.79
CA PRO A 434 -3.50 24.26 3.57
C PRO A 434 -4.21 23.10 2.85
N THR A 435 -4.94 23.41 1.78
CA THR A 435 -5.63 22.40 0.95
C THR A 435 -4.74 21.87 -0.18
N PHE A 436 -3.58 22.50 -0.42
CA PHE A 436 -2.68 22.11 -1.50
C PHE A 436 -1.73 21.02 -1.05
N LYS A 437 -1.88 19.86 -1.65
CA LYS A 437 -0.95 18.73 -1.51
C LYS A 437 -0.48 18.36 -2.90
N ALA A 438 0.80 18.56 -3.16
CA ALA A 438 1.39 18.21 -4.43
C ALA A 438 1.81 16.73 -4.44
N TYR A 439 1.37 16.03 -5.46
CA TYR A 439 1.83 14.67 -5.78
C TYR A 439 2.44 14.73 -7.17
N THR A 440 3.66 14.21 -7.33
CA THR A 440 4.23 14.00 -8.67
C THR A 440 3.91 12.61 -9.17
N LEU A 441 3.35 12.55 -10.36
CA LEU A 441 3.40 11.37 -11.22
C LEU A 441 4.52 11.65 -12.23
N ALA A 442 5.65 10.94 -12.14
CA ALA A 442 6.61 10.95 -13.22
C ALA A 442 5.96 10.25 -14.42
N ASP A 443 5.96 10.90 -15.57
CA ASP A 443 5.65 10.22 -16.82
C ASP A 443 6.77 9.19 -17.09
N ALA A 444 6.42 7.90 -17.01
CA ALA A 444 7.37 6.81 -17.15
C ALA A 444 8.05 6.77 -18.54
N GLY A 445 7.49 7.45 -19.53
CA GLY A 445 8.00 7.48 -20.91
C GLY A 445 8.79 8.74 -21.26
N ASN A 446 8.65 9.84 -20.52
CA ASN A 446 9.27 11.11 -20.88
C ASN A 446 9.76 11.90 -19.66
N PRO A 447 11.09 11.91 -19.40
CA PRO A 447 11.65 12.64 -18.26
C PRO A 447 11.50 14.18 -18.36
N ARG A 448 10.95 14.70 -19.47
CA ARG A 448 10.70 16.13 -19.66
C ARG A 448 9.35 16.58 -19.12
N TYR A 449 8.44 15.65 -18.77
CA TYR A 449 7.10 15.96 -18.27
C TYR A 449 6.85 15.24 -16.96
N PHE A 450 6.12 15.87 -16.08
CA PHE A 450 5.63 15.29 -14.84
C PHE A 450 4.29 15.91 -14.47
N PHE A 451 3.46 15.13 -13.80
CA PHE A 451 2.16 15.60 -13.37
C PHE A 451 2.19 16.01 -11.90
N VAL A 452 1.60 17.14 -11.58
CA VAL A 452 1.31 17.55 -10.22
C VAL A 452 -0.18 17.38 -9.99
N CYS A 453 -0.53 16.52 -9.08
CA CYS A 453 -1.93 16.19 -8.80
C CYS A 453 -2.36 16.76 -7.46
N ARG A 454 -3.46 17.47 -7.41
CA ARG A 454 -4.14 17.89 -6.19
C ARG A 454 -4.98 16.75 -5.61
N SER A 455 -5.60 15.99 -6.49
CA SER A 455 -6.34 14.75 -6.19
C SER A 455 -6.12 13.77 -7.33
N GLN A 456 -6.60 12.53 -7.21
CA GLN A 456 -6.54 11.56 -8.32
C GLN A 456 -7.29 12.01 -9.59
N ALA A 457 -8.16 13.01 -9.48
CA ALA A 457 -8.96 13.54 -10.58
C ALA A 457 -8.45 14.89 -11.13
N GLU A 458 -7.58 15.57 -10.39
CA GLU A 458 -7.07 16.90 -10.76
C GLU A 458 -5.55 16.85 -10.86
N CYS A 459 -5.05 16.43 -12.01
CA CYS A 459 -3.64 16.45 -12.35
C CYS A 459 -3.38 17.51 -13.41
N ALA A 460 -2.29 18.26 -13.28
CA ALA A 460 -1.77 19.15 -14.32
C ALA A 460 -0.39 18.68 -14.75
N GLU A 461 -0.15 18.64 -16.04
CA GLU A 461 1.13 18.30 -16.65
C GLU A 461 2.06 19.51 -16.63
N PHE A 462 3.33 19.28 -16.28
CA PHE A 462 4.34 20.31 -16.22
C PHE A 462 5.62 19.86 -16.93
N GLY A 463 6.19 20.75 -17.73
CA GLY A 463 7.46 20.52 -18.44
C GLY A 463 8.67 20.63 -17.51
N ALA A 464 9.61 19.69 -17.60
CA ALA A 464 10.90 19.79 -16.93
C ALA A 464 11.82 20.78 -17.68
N GLY A 465 12.53 21.65 -16.95
CA GLY A 465 13.51 22.58 -17.50
C GLY A 465 13.04 24.03 -17.62
N ALA A 466 11.75 24.33 -17.50
CA ALA A 466 11.26 25.68 -17.33
C ALA A 466 11.49 26.15 -15.89
N ALA A 467 11.89 27.43 -15.71
CA ALA A 467 12.06 27.99 -14.37
C ALA A 467 10.76 28.00 -13.57
N ILE A 468 9.62 28.20 -14.24
CA ILE A 468 8.27 28.05 -13.73
C ILE A 468 7.43 27.31 -14.77
N SER A 469 6.61 26.37 -14.33
CA SER A 469 5.50 25.81 -15.10
C SER A 469 4.25 25.87 -14.24
N PHE A 470 3.13 26.36 -14.76
CA PHE A 470 1.91 26.54 -13.97
C PHE A 470 0.64 26.37 -14.80
N GLY A 471 -0.44 26.02 -14.10
CA GLY A 471 -1.78 25.97 -14.64
C GLY A 471 -2.73 26.83 -13.81
N VAL A 472 -3.82 27.25 -14.42
CA VAL A 472 -4.83 28.13 -13.81
C VAL A 472 -6.17 27.38 -13.76
N THR A 473 -6.79 27.35 -12.58
CA THR A 473 -8.11 26.72 -12.37
C THR A 473 -9.11 27.76 -11.87
N ALA A 474 -10.22 27.93 -12.56
CA ALA A 474 -11.31 28.81 -12.12
C ALA A 474 -12.04 28.21 -10.90
N GLU A 475 -12.17 28.99 -9.83
CA GLU A 475 -13.04 28.74 -8.68
C GLU A 475 -14.22 29.72 -8.70
N LYS A 476 -15.30 29.46 -7.96
CA LYS A 476 -16.56 30.23 -8.04
C LYS A 476 -16.38 31.76 -8.03
N THR A 477 -15.46 32.29 -7.24
CA THR A 477 -15.21 33.73 -7.09
C THR A 477 -13.74 34.12 -7.20
N LYS A 478 -12.85 33.15 -7.40
CA LYS A 478 -11.41 33.33 -7.43
C LYS A 478 -10.79 32.45 -8.49
N VAL A 479 -9.57 32.73 -8.80
CA VAL A 479 -8.75 31.90 -9.68
C VAL A 479 -7.63 31.31 -8.84
N ARG A 480 -7.38 30.03 -8.99
CA ARG A 480 -6.25 29.34 -8.37
C ARG A 480 -5.16 29.14 -9.38
N VAL A 481 -3.94 29.48 -9.02
CA VAL A 481 -2.71 29.22 -9.78
C VAL A 481 -1.94 28.12 -9.05
N ASN A 482 -1.69 27.02 -9.74
CA ASN A 482 -0.87 25.92 -9.24
C ASN A 482 0.33 25.76 -10.17
N GLY A 483 1.48 25.43 -9.61
CA GLY A 483 2.63 25.25 -10.48
C GLY A 483 3.82 24.62 -9.79
N VAL A 484 4.86 24.45 -10.59
CA VAL A 484 6.14 23.90 -10.22
C VAL A 484 7.22 24.88 -10.60
N VAL A 485 8.23 25.00 -9.74
CA VAL A 485 9.44 25.75 -10.01
C VAL A 485 10.65 24.82 -10.00
N ASP A 486 11.61 25.13 -10.86
CA ASP A 486 12.93 24.49 -10.89
C ASP A 486 13.67 24.69 -9.56
N GLY A 487 14.56 23.77 -9.19
CA GLY A 487 15.36 23.85 -7.96
C GLY A 487 16.22 25.11 -7.84
N ARG A 488 16.53 25.77 -8.95
CA ARG A 488 17.26 27.07 -8.98
C ARG A 488 16.41 28.21 -8.45
N VAL A 489 15.07 28.10 -8.44
CA VAL A 489 14.21 29.19 -7.96
C VAL A 489 14.18 29.15 -6.44
N THR A 490 14.70 30.22 -5.82
CA THR A 490 14.72 30.34 -4.36
C THR A 490 13.56 31.16 -3.81
N ARG A 491 12.93 31.99 -4.66
CA ARG A 491 11.87 32.91 -4.29
C ARG A 491 10.88 33.06 -5.45
N LEU A 492 9.58 33.03 -5.15
CA LEU A 492 8.50 33.29 -6.09
C LEU A 492 7.63 34.43 -5.54
N GLU A 493 7.35 35.42 -6.38
CA GLU A 493 6.52 36.56 -6.01
C GLU A 493 5.41 36.80 -7.03
N TYR A 494 4.23 37.14 -6.52
CA TYR A 494 3.07 37.51 -7.32
C TYR A 494 2.60 38.92 -6.97
N GLN A 495 2.41 39.74 -8.00
CA GLN A 495 1.88 41.08 -7.94
C GLN A 495 0.56 41.12 -8.71
N SER A 496 -0.54 41.49 -8.05
CA SER A 496 -1.88 41.43 -8.63
C SER A 496 -2.23 42.55 -9.60
N ALA A 497 -1.49 43.64 -9.55
CA ALA A 497 -1.65 44.81 -10.46
C ALA A 497 -0.33 45.56 -10.61
N PRO A 498 -0.11 46.27 -11.71
CA PRO A 498 1.06 47.12 -11.89
C PRO A 498 1.18 48.15 -10.75
N GLY A 499 2.34 48.22 -10.11
CA GLY A 499 2.59 49.14 -8.97
C GLY A 499 2.02 48.66 -7.62
N GLY A 500 1.29 47.56 -7.57
CA GLY A 500 0.80 46.94 -6.32
C GLY A 500 1.92 46.25 -5.54
N ALA A 501 1.69 45.97 -4.25
CA ALA A 501 2.63 45.24 -3.42
C ALA A 501 2.84 43.81 -3.93
N ALA A 502 4.09 43.38 -4.11
CA ALA A 502 4.44 42.01 -4.44
C ALA A 502 4.25 41.10 -3.21
N ARG A 503 3.54 40.00 -3.39
CA ARG A 503 3.33 38.98 -2.36
C ARG A 503 4.25 37.80 -2.61
N ARG A 504 5.04 37.43 -1.63
CA ARG A 504 5.85 36.22 -1.69
C ARG A 504 4.94 35.00 -1.65
N ILE A 505 5.11 34.08 -2.61
CA ILE A 505 4.39 32.82 -2.70
C ILE A 505 5.24 31.72 -2.04
N PRO A 506 4.69 30.97 -1.07
CA PRO A 506 5.40 29.87 -0.45
C PRO A 506 5.73 28.78 -1.47
N LEU A 507 6.96 28.27 -1.40
CA LEU A 507 7.44 27.15 -2.19
C LEU A 507 7.54 25.92 -1.29
N LEU A 508 6.83 24.87 -1.64
CA LEU A 508 6.87 23.59 -0.94
C LEU A 508 7.81 22.63 -1.67
N PRO A 509 8.68 21.91 -0.93
CA PRO A 509 9.59 20.95 -1.55
C PRO A 509 8.83 19.85 -2.27
N LEU A 510 9.28 19.51 -3.47
CA LEU A 510 8.80 18.41 -4.28
C LEU A 510 10.00 17.56 -4.67
N TYR A 511 9.85 16.24 -4.64
CA TYR A 511 10.92 15.33 -5.06
C TYR A 511 10.90 15.13 -6.58
N PRO A 512 12.07 15.08 -7.26
CA PRO A 512 13.44 15.34 -6.83
C PRO A 512 13.91 16.77 -7.17
N GLY A 513 14.21 17.57 -6.15
CA GLY A 513 14.85 18.89 -6.35
C GLY A 513 13.96 20.01 -6.90
N GLN A 514 12.67 19.76 -7.07
CA GLN A 514 11.69 20.73 -7.52
C GLN A 514 10.84 21.24 -6.35
N ARG A 515 10.17 22.37 -6.54
CA ARG A 515 9.26 22.95 -5.57
C ARG A 515 7.94 23.26 -6.23
N VAL A 516 6.85 23.07 -5.48
CA VAL A 516 5.51 23.41 -5.94
C VAL A 516 5.00 24.64 -5.23
N PHE A 517 4.06 25.30 -5.88
CA PHE A 517 3.36 26.43 -5.30
C PHE A 517 1.87 26.41 -5.65
N SER A 518 1.08 27.02 -4.79
CA SER A 518 -0.32 27.29 -5.03
C SER A 518 -0.72 28.61 -4.39
N PHE A 519 -1.49 29.41 -5.12
CA PHE A 519 -2.09 30.61 -4.55
C PHE A 519 -3.43 30.93 -5.21
N ARG A 520 -4.23 31.77 -4.55
CA ARG A 520 -5.50 32.27 -5.07
C ARG A 520 -5.41 33.77 -5.32
N SER A 521 -6.01 34.19 -6.42
CA SER A 521 -6.22 35.60 -6.75
C SER A 521 -7.66 35.84 -7.14
N ALA A 522 -8.15 37.04 -6.88
CA ALA A 522 -9.49 37.44 -7.32
C ALA A 522 -9.54 37.67 -8.83
N ASN A 523 -8.44 38.15 -9.41
CA ASN A 523 -8.24 38.38 -10.84
C ASN A 523 -6.77 38.14 -11.20
N LEU A 524 -6.52 37.66 -12.39
CA LEU A 524 -5.17 37.47 -12.96
C LEU A 524 -4.86 38.47 -14.07
N SER A 525 -5.86 39.22 -14.58
CA SER A 525 -5.65 40.30 -15.56
C SER A 525 -4.66 41.31 -14.97
N HIS A 526 -3.56 41.58 -15.67
CA HIS A 526 -2.46 42.42 -15.22
C HIS A 526 -1.62 41.86 -14.05
N GLY A 527 -1.78 40.60 -13.69
CA GLY A 527 -0.94 39.93 -12.68
C GLY A 527 0.48 39.69 -13.21
N ARG A 528 1.46 39.82 -12.31
CA ARG A 528 2.87 39.53 -12.62
C ARG A 528 3.41 38.48 -11.66
N LEU A 529 3.89 37.35 -12.21
CA LEU A 529 4.51 36.25 -11.45
C LEU A 529 6.02 36.23 -11.78
N VAL A 530 6.87 36.35 -10.76
CA VAL A 530 8.33 36.42 -10.94
C VAL A 530 9.03 35.37 -10.08
N ALA A 531 9.87 34.57 -10.71
CA ALA A 531 10.76 33.62 -10.03
C ALA A 531 12.20 34.21 -9.97
N TYR A 532 12.81 34.13 -8.80
CA TYR A 532 14.13 34.61 -8.53
C TYR A 532 15.12 33.49 -8.20
N GLY A 533 16.34 33.61 -8.69
CA GLY A 533 17.46 32.74 -8.39
C GLY A 533 18.09 32.98 -7.02
N PRO A 534 19.16 32.22 -6.68
CA PRO A 534 19.92 32.40 -5.44
C PRO A 534 20.60 33.77 -5.32
N ASP A 535 20.95 34.35 -6.44
CA ASP A 535 21.57 35.69 -6.59
C ASP A 535 20.55 36.85 -6.51
N GLY A 536 19.26 36.52 -6.38
CA GLY A 536 18.19 37.50 -6.39
C GLY A 536 17.81 38.02 -7.77
N ALA A 537 18.44 37.54 -8.85
CA ALA A 537 18.05 37.88 -10.21
C ALA A 537 16.78 37.15 -10.66
N PRO A 538 15.93 37.78 -11.49
CA PRO A 538 14.75 37.11 -12.03
C PRO A 538 15.15 36.04 -13.05
N LEU A 539 14.77 34.80 -12.81
CA LEU A 539 14.96 33.67 -13.73
C LEU A 539 13.83 33.57 -14.75
N ALA A 540 12.63 33.97 -14.37
CA ALA A 540 11.46 34.01 -15.25
C ALA A 540 10.45 35.04 -14.75
N THR A 541 9.77 35.68 -15.68
CA THR A 541 8.69 36.63 -15.41
C THR A 541 7.53 36.33 -16.37
N TYR A 542 6.34 36.18 -15.80
CA TYR A 542 5.10 36.00 -16.52
C TYR A 542 4.19 37.18 -16.19
N THR A 543 3.71 37.88 -17.22
CA THR A 543 2.73 38.95 -17.11
C THR A 543 1.45 38.46 -17.79
N ASP A 544 0.86 39.12 -18.66
CA ASP A 544 -0.46 38.89 -19.30
C ASP A 544 -0.82 37.45 -19.74
N GLU A 545 0.16 36.53 -19.82
CA GLU A 545 -0.05 35.10 -20.14
C GLU A 545 -0.83 34.32 -19.04
N LEU A 546 -1.00 34.87 -17.85
CA LEU A 546 -1.81 34.28 -16.79
C LEU A 546 -3.31 34.18 -17.18
N ASP A 547 -3.76 34.92 -18.18
CA ASP A 547 -5.14 34.92 -18.69
C ASP A 547 -5.38 33.93 -19.86
N ILE A 548 -4.32 33.51 -20.56
CA ILE A 548 -4.45 32.71 -21.82
C ILE A 548 -4.96 31.30 -21.53
N ASN A 549 -4.65 30.71 -20.39
CA ASN A 549 -5.12 29.39 -20.02
C ASN A 549 -6.59 29.34 -19.52
N ARG A 550 -7.30 30.46 -19.54
CA ARG A 550 -8.70 30.54 -19.14
C ARG A 550 -9.65 29.98 -20.21
N SER A 551 -9.25 29.99 -21.48
CA SER A 551 -10.06 29.51 -22.61
C SER A 551 -9.99 27.99 -22.80
N GLU A 552 -8.93 27.33 -22.37
CA GLU A 552 -8.76 25.86 -22.50
C GLU A 552 -9.35 25.06 -21.34
N ALA A 553 -9.53 25.67 -20.16
CA ALA A 553 -10.11 25.01 -18.99
C ALA A 553 -11.67 24.96 -18.99
N THR A 554 -12.31 25.52 -20.03
CA THR A 554 -13.79 25.60 -20.16
C THR A 554 -14.33 24.78 -21.33
N GLN A 555 -13.52 24.00 -22.00
CA GLN A 555 -13.95 22.93 -22.93
C GLN A 555 -13.55 21.56 -22.34
#